data_3bced37d02f65f27682cb7be7c09a1f2
#
_entry.id   3bced37d02f65f27682cb7be7c09a1f2
#
_cell.length_a   1.000
_cell.length_b   1.000
_cell.length_c   1.000
_cell.angle_alpha   90.00
_cell.angle_beta   90.00
_cell.angle_gamma   90.00
#
_symmetry.space_group_name_H-M   'P 1'
#
loop_
_entity.id
_entity.type
_entity.pdbx_description
1 polymer ?
#
loop_
_entity_poly.entity_id
_entity_poly.type
_entity_poly.pdbx_seq_one_letter_code
_entity_poly.pdbx_strand_id
1 'polypeptide(L)'
;MAQITAALVKDLRDRTGAGMMDAKKALTENGGDIEAAIDWLRTKGLAKAAKKSGRTAAEGLVAIATNDNGTTAAVIELNSETDFVARNEQFQTFTRKVAATAIDATDEAELKNKEIEGKSIEQNLTDMIATIGENMSLRRMNKMTVSNGIVASYIHNAVAENLGKIGVLVALESDADAEKLQELGRQIAMHVAAVNPQFLDQSSVDPEALERERNVLIEQARESGKPDNIIEKMIEGRTRKYYEEVCL
;
A
#
# COMPACT_ATOMS: atom_id res chain seq x y z
N MET A 1 45.74 8.55 13.98
CA MET A 1 44.37 8.06 13.82
C MET A 1 43.45 8.98 14.64
N ALA A 2 42.42 9.53 14.05
CA ALA A 2 41.48 10.36 14.77
C ALA A 2 40.81 9.52 15.87
N GLN A 3 40.67 10.09 17.07
CA GLN A 3 40.06 9.40 18.19
C GLN A 3 38.51 9.37 17.97
N ILE A 4 37.95 8.18 17.75
CA ILE A 4 36.51 7.99 17.59
C ILE A 4 35.84 8.16 18.95
N THR A 5 35.25 9.32 19.20
CA THR A 5 34.56 9.66 20.46
C THR A 5 33.10 9.19 20.43
N ALA A 6 32.51 9.00 21.62
CA ALA A 6 31.07 8.70 21.74
C ALA A 6 30.18 9.79 21.15
N ALA A 7 30.61 11.07 21.24
CA ALA A 7 29.90 12.21 20.63
C ALA A 7 29.88 12.11 19.09
N LEU A 8 30.99 11.75 18.48
CA LEU A 8 31.10 11.57 17.03
C LEU A 8 30.22 10.42 16.53
N VAL A 9 30.19 9.30 17.29
CA VAL A 9 29.31 8.16 16.97
C VAL A 9 27.84 8.56 17.10
N LYS A 10 27.49 9.34 18.13
CA LYS A 10 26.13 9.84 18.31
C LYS A 10 25.71 10.76 17.17
N ASP A 11 26.55 11.72 16.78
CA ASP A 11 26.27 12.64 15.67
C ASP A 11 26.03 11.88 14.35
N LEU A 12 26.90 10.92 14.00
CA LEU A 12 26.70 10.09 12.83
C LEU A 12 25.41 9.28 12.86
N ARG A 13 25.02 8.76 14.05
CA ARG A 13 23.76 8.05 14.23
C ARG A 13 22.55 8.97 14.06
N ASP A 14 22.58 10.15 14.64
CA ASP A 14 21.49 11.13 14.56
C ASP A 14 21.27 11.57 13.09
N ARG A 15 22.36 11.66 12.29
CA ARG A 15 22.31 12.00 10.87
C ARG A 15 21.90 10.84 9.93
N THR A 16 22.15 9.60 10.30
CA THR A 16 22.02 8.44 9.39
C THR A 16 21.01 7.40 9.84
N GLY A 17 20.58 7.44 11.10
CA GLY A 17 19.76 6.38 11.70
C GLY A 17 20.50 5.05 11.91
N ALA A 18 21.81 4.96 11.59
CA ALA A 18 22.59 3.73 11.69
C ALA A 18 22.69 3.22 13.14
N GLY A 19 22.79 1.89 13.30
CA GLY A 19 23.04 1.27 14.59
C GLY A 19 24.40 1.72 15.17
N MET A 20 24.54 1.72 16.51
CA MET A 20 25.77 2.17 17.20
C MET A 20 27.03 1.50 16.68
N MET A 21 26.97 0.18 16.45
CA MET A 21 28.14 -0.57 16.00
C MET A 21 28.50 -0.28 14.53
N ASP A 22 27.48 -0.09 13.66
CA ASP A 22 27.69 0.27 12.26
C ASP A 22 28.26 1.69 12.16
N ALA A 23 27.75 2.66 12.92
CA ALA A 23 28.26 4.02 12.95
C ALA A 23 29.71 4.08 13.47
N LYS A 24 30.02 3.37 14.57
CA LYS A 24 31.40 3.27 15.08
C LYS A 24 32.34 2.67 14.05
N LYS A 25 31.91 1.59 13.37
CA LYS A 25 32.71 0.92 12.34
C LYS A 25 32.93 1.86 11.16
N ALA A 26 31.89 2.55 10.67
CA ALA A 26 32.00 3.50 9.57
C ALA A 26 33.04 4.59 9.87
N LEU A 27 32.97 5.20 11.07
CA LEU A 27 33.97 6.20 11.49
C LEU A 27 35.38 5.62 11.60
N THR A 28 35.53 4.40 12.09
CA THR A 28 36.83 3.75 12.20
C THR A 28 37.46 3.51 10.83
N GLU A 29 36.71 2.96 9.89
CA GLU A 29 37.14 2.67 8.51
C GLU A 29 37.45 3.95 7.69
N ASN A 30 36.89 5.09 8.07
CA ASN A 30 37.06 6.38 7.40
C ASN A 30 37.84 7.40 8.23
N GLY A 31 38.65 6.94 9.21
CA GLY A 31 39.55 7.80 9.96
C GLY A 31 38.89 8.91 10.81
N GLY A 32 37.59 8.77 11.11
CA GLY A 32 36.78 9.75 11.86
C GLY A 32 36.14 10.84 11.00
N ASP A 33 36.28 10.78 9.69
CA ASP A 33 35.59 11.67 8.75
C ASP A 33 34.10 11.30 8.67
N ILE A 34 33.22 12.24 9.05
CA ILE A 34 31.77 12.01 9.10
C ILE A 34 31.17 11.85 7.71
N GLU A 35 31.55 12.68 6.74
CA GLU A 35 31.00 12.64 5.39
C GLU A 35 31.42 11.35 4.67
N ALA A 36 32.67 10.99 4.76
CA ALA A 36 33.16 9.70 4.23
C ALA A 36 32.47 8.50 4.94
N ALA A 37 32.18 8.60 6.23
CA ALA A 37 31.46 7.57 6.98
C ALA A 37 29.98 7.47 6.55
N ILE A 38 29.32 8.58 6.20
CA ILE A 38 27.96 8.59 5.64
C ILE A 38 27.96 7.87 4.29
N ASP A 39 28.86 8.19 3.39
CA ASP A 39 28.97 7.56 2.07
C ASP A 39 29.28 6.04 2.20
N TRP A 40 30.14 5.68 3.14
CA TRP A 40 30.44 4.28 3.44
C TRP A 40 29.19 3.54 3.95
N LEU A 41 28.43 4.14 4.88
CA LEU A 41 27.17 3.57 5.38
C LEU A 41 26.15 3.42 4.26
N ARG A 42 26.01 4.42 3.38
CA ARG A 42 25.13 4.38 2.21
C ARG A 42 25.48 3.22 1.29
N THR A 43 26.76 3.07 0.94
CA THR A 43 27.23 1.96 0.10
C THR A 43 26.96 0.59 0.74
N LYS A 44 27.20 0.47 2.05
CA LYS A 44 26.92 -0.75 2.80
C LYS A 44 25.41 -1.00 2.94
N GLY A 45 24.60 0.05 3.09
CA GLY A 45 23.14 -0.01 3.11
C GLY A 45 22.58 -0.57 1.81
N LEU A 46 23.02 -0.06 0.67
CA LEU A 46 22.66 -0.57 -0.66
C LEU A 46 22.99 -2.07 -0.80
N ALA A 47 24.18 -2.49 -0.38
CA ALA A 47 24.58 -3.90 -0.43
C ALA A 47 23.73 -4.80 0.51
N LYS A 48 23.35 -4.29 1.70
CA LYS A 48 22.44 -5.00 2.61
C LYS A 48 21.03 -5.11 2.03
N ALA A 49 20.49 -4.03 1.46
CA ALA A 49 19.19 -4.02 0.82
C ALA A 49 19.13 -4.98 -0.38
N ALA A 50 20.12 -4.96 -1.26
CA ALA A 50 20.23 -5.88 -2.38
C ALA A 50 20.22 -7.35 -1.97
N LYS A 51 20.90 -7.70 -0.87
CA LYS A 51 20.88 -9.08 -0.34
C LYS A 51 19.52 -9.53 0.19
N LYS A 52 18.64 -8.57 0.52
CA LYS A 52 17.32 -8.84 1.10
C LYS A 52 16.18 -8.75 0.09
N SER A 53 16.41 -8.14 -1.07
CA SER A 53 15.37 -7.89 -2.09
C SER A 53 14.66 -9.17 -2.59
N GLY A 54 15.31 -10.34 -2.49
CA GLY A 54 14.70 -11.63 -2.82
C GLY A 54 13.85 -12.27 -1.72
N ARG A 55 13.75 -11.65 -0.54
CA ARG A 55 12.93 -12.18 0.55
C ARG A 55 11.48 -11.74 0.39
N THR A 56 10.55 -12.64 0.71
CA THR A 56 9.12 -12.34 0.66
C THR A 56 8.75 -11.29 1.70
N ALA A 57 8.19 -10.17 1.24
CA ALA A 57 7.63 -9.12 2.07
C ALA A 57 6.10 -9.12 1.88
N ALA A 58 5.40 -9.95 2.67
CA ALA A 58 3.95 -10.17 2.56
C ALA A 58 3.15 -9.45 3.65
N GLU A 59 3.83 -8.97 4.69
CA GLU A 59 3.27 -8.12 5.73
C GLU A 59 3.43 -6.63 5.38
N GLY A 60 3.11 -5.74 6.29
CA GLY A 60 3.24 -4.29 6.11
C GLY A 60 1.96 -3.55 6.40
N LEU A 61 1.82 -2.38 5.78
CA LEU A 61 0.71 -1.46 5.99
C LEU A 61 0.15 -0.91 4.67
N VAL A 62 -1.15 -0.68 4.69
CA VAL A 62 -1.84 0.20 3.76
C VAL A 62 -2.02 1.56 4.44
N ALA A 63 -1.78 2.65 3.71
CA ALA A 63 -2.01 4.00 4.18
C ALA A 63 -2.84 4.79 3.17
N ILE A 64 -3.66 5.70 3.69
CA ILE A 64 -4.47 6.61 2.88
C ILE A 64 -4.14 8.05 3.26
N ALA A 65 -4.06 8.92 2.27
CA ALA A 65 -4.05 10.36 2.43
C ALA A 65 -5.11 11.00 1.54
N THR A 66 -5.68 12.11 2.01
CA THR A 66 -6.69 12.88 1.29
C THR A 66 -6.25 14.35 1.28
N ASN A 67 -6.49 15.06 0.19
CA ASN A 67 -6.24 16.50 0.13
C ASN A 67 -7.26 17.29 0.97
N ASP A 68 -6.97 18.57 1.24
CA ASP A 68 -7.73 19.40 2.18
C ASP A 68 -9.21 19.56 1.80
N ASN A 69 -9.54 19.55 0.51
CA ASN A 69 -10.91 19.71 0.03
C ASN A 69 -11.65 18.38 -0.20
N GLY A 70 -11.01 17.23 0.08
CA GLY A 70 -11.61 15.91 -0.05
C GLY A 70 -11.83 15.43 -1.49
N THR A 71 -11.35 16.16 -2.50
CA THR A 71 -11.58 15.81 -3.92
C THR A 71 -10.54 14.84 -4.49
N THR A 72 -9.43 14.64 -3.79
CA THR A 72 -8.38 13.69 -4.19
C THR A 72 -7.95 12.88 -2.98
N ALA A 73 -7.86 11.58 -3.15
CA ALA A 73 -7.25 10.68 -2.16
C ALA A 73 -6.32 9.69 -2.84
N ALA A 74 -5.26 9.31 -2.12
CA ALA A 74 -4.33 8.29 -2.54
C ALA A 74 -4.24 7.18 -1.48
N VAL A 75 -4.11 5.94 -1.94
CA VAL A 75 -3.86 4.76 -1.12
C VAL A 75 -2.56 4.12 -1.58
N ILE A 76 -1.71 3.74 -0.63
CA ILE A 76 -0.45 3.04 -0.90
C ILE A 76 -0.38 1.75 -0.10
N GLU A 77 0.38 0.77 -0.59
CA GLU A 77 0.76 -0.44 0.12
C GLU A 77 2.28 -0.49 0.27
N LEU A 78 2.75 -0.42 1.51
CA LEU A 78 4.16 -0.55 1.88
C LEU A 78 4.36 -1.87 2.62
N ASN A 79 5.09 -2.80 2.00
CA ASN A 79 5.30 -4.13 2.54
C ASN A 79 6.57 -4.26 3.37
N SER A 80 6.56 -5.21 4.30
CA SER A 80 7.68 -5.68 5.13
C SER A 80 7.64 -7.21 5.26
N GLU A 81 8.71 -7.82 5.79
CA GLU A 81 8.74 -9.27 5.99
C GLU A 81 7.83 -9.71 7.14
N THR A 82 7.77 -8.92 8.24
CA THR A 82 7.01 -9.27 9.45
C THR A 82 6.04 -8.18 9.89
N ASP A 83 5.03 -8.57 10.68
CA ASP A 83 4.08 -7.65 11.32
C ASP A 83 4.72 -6.80 12.45
N PHE A 84 5.88 -7.20 12.98
CA PHE A 84 6.62 -6.39 13.94
C PHE A 84 7.06 -5.06 13.35
N VAL A 85 7.49 -5.05 12.08
CA VAL A 85 7.84 -3.82 11.37
C VAL A 85 6.61 -2.94 11.15
N ALA A 86 5.45 -3.52 10.86
CA ALA A 86 4.20 -2.77 10.75
C ALA A 86 3.81 -2.02 12.03
N ARG A 87 4.30 -2.47 13.20
CA ARG A 87 4.10 -1.81 14.52
C ARG A 87 5.21 -0.83 14.88
N ASN A 88 6.29 -0.78 14.09
CA ASN A 88 7.41 0.12 14.32
C ASN A 88 7.01 1.57 13.99
N GLU A 89 7.22 2.50 14.92
CA GLU A 89 6.82 3.90 14.78
C GLU A 89 7.50 4.61 13.60
N GLN A 90 8.77 4.31 13.35
CA GLN A 90 9.52 4.87 12.22
C GLN A 90 8.92 4.41 10.89
N PHE A 91 8.58 3.13 10.77
CA PHE A 91 7.92 2.58 9.58
C PHE A 91 6.53 3.19 9.37
N GLN A 92 5.72 3.32 10.43
CA GLN A 92 4.40 3.95 10.36
C GLN A 92 4.48 5.42 9.95
N THR A 93 5.41 6.17 10.53
CA THR A 93 5.62 7.58 10.20
C THR A 93 6.05 7.76 8.75
N PHE A 94 6.96 6.92 8.29
CA PHE A 94 7.39 6.92 6.89
C PHE A 94 6.22 6.57 5.95
N THR A 95 5.45 5.53 6.28
CA THR A 95 4.29 5.10 5.48
C THR A 95 3.25 6.23 5.32
N ARG A 96 2.97 7.01 6.38
CA ARG A 96 2.10 8.19 6.30
C ARG A 96 2.66 9.27 5.37
N LYS A 97 3.97 9.55 5.45
CA LYS A 97 4.63 10.53 4.59
C LYS A 97 4.57 10.10 3.12
N VAL A 98 4.79 8.82 2.84
CA VAL A 98 4.65 8.26 1.48
C VAL A 98 3.22 8.41 0.97
N ALA A 99 2.19 8.10 1.78
CA ALA A 99 0.80 8.28 1.40
C ALA A 99 0.45 9.75 1.11
N ALA A 100 0.91 10.69 1.95
CA ALA A 100 0.73 12.12 1.72
C ALA A 100 1.40 12.57 0.41
N THR A 101 2.60 12.09 0.11
CA THR A 101 3.32 12.41 -1.12
C THR A 101 2.65 11.79 -2.36
N ALA A 102 1.92 10.68 -2.20
CA ALA A 102 1.21 9.99 -3.28
C ALA A 102 0.07 10.83 -3.88
N ILE A 103 -0.47 11.81 -3.15
CA ILE A 103 -1.46 12.77 -3.68
C ILE A 103 -0.93 13.48 -4.94
N ASP A 104 0.36 13.80 -4.97
CA ASP A 104 1.02 14.55 -6.04
C ASP A 104 1.77 13.64 -7.04
N ALA A 105 1.62 12.32 -6.94
CA ALA A 105 2.20 11.36 -7.87
C ALA A 105 1.15 10.82 -8.84
N THR A 106 1.55 10.45 -10.04
CA THR A 106 0.68 9.82 -11.05
C THR A 106 0.70 8.31 -10.96
N ASP A 107 1.84 7.74 -10.60
CA ASP A 107 2.05 6.30 -10.48
C ASP A 107 3.13 5.96 -9.44
N GLU A 108 3.34 4.67 -9.24
CA GLU A 108 4.33 4.14 -8.30
C GLU A 108 5.77 4.53 -8.67
N ALA A 109 6.09 4.57 -9.96
CA ALA A 109 7.45 4.87 -10.42
C ALA A 109 7.80 6.34 -10.16
N GLU A 110 6.86 7.25 -10.40
CA GLU A 110 7.01 8.66 -10.03
C GLU A 110 7.09 8.79 -8.50
N LEU A 111 6.21 8.13 -7.76
CA LEU A 111 6.18 8.20 -6.30
C LEU A 111 7.52 7.77 -5.68
N LYS A 112 8.15 6.70 -6.17
CA LYS A 112 9.47 6.24 -5.69
C LYS A 112 10.56 7.31 -5.81
N ASN A 113 10.45 8.18 -6.81
CA ASN A 113 11.39 9.26 -7.09
C ASN A 113 11.07 10.57 -6.34
N LYS A 114 9.87 10.71 -5.78
CA LYS A 114 9.52 11.88 -4.94
C LYS A 114 10.39 11.93 -3.70
N GLU A 115 10.68 13.14 -3.23
CA GLU A 115 11.55 13.34 -2.08
C GLU A 115 10.76 13.48 -0.78
N ILE A 116 11.27 12.82 0.26
CA ILE A 116 10.88 13.00 1.66
C ILE A 116 12.16 13.30 2.43
N GLU A 117 12.22 14.45 3.09
CA GLU A 117 13.38 14.88 3.90
C GLU A 117 14.71 14.89 3.11
N GLY A 118 14.65 15.35 1.85
CA GLY A 118 15.83 15.52 0.99
C GLY A 118 16.38 14.22 0.38
N LYS A 119 15.65 13.10 0.48
CA LYS A 119 15.98 11.84 -0.17
C LYS A 119 14.77 11.29 -0.89
N SER A 120 14.98 10.58 -2.00
CA SER A 120 13.88 9.88 -2.66
C SER A 120 13.24 8.82 -1.74
N ILE A 121 11.97 8.51 -1.97
CA ILE A 121 11.28 7.44 -1.23
C ILE A 121 12.04 6.12 -1.35
N GLU A 122 12.58 5.81 -2.52
CA GLU A 122 13.39 4.60 -2.73
C GLU A 122 14.69 4.60 -1.91
N GLN A 123 15.36 5.76 -1.80
CA GLN A 123 16.55 5.89 -0.93
C GLN A 123 16.19 5.72 0.55
N ASN A 124 15.09 6.34 0.99
CA ASN A 124 14.60 6.18 2.37
C ASN A 124 14.25 4.72 2.68
N LEU A 125 13.60 3.99 1.76
CA LEU A 125 13.34 2.56 1.90
C LEU A 125 14.64 1.75 2.04
N THR A 126 15.63 2.05 1.21
CA THR A 126 16.95 1.40 1.28
C THR A 126 17.63 1.61 2.64
N ASP A 127 17.57 2.84 3.17
CA ASP A 127 18.12 3.19 4.49
C ASP A 127 17.36 2.44 5.61
N MET A 128 16.04 2.33 5.50
CA MET A 128 15.22 1.57 6.46
C MET A 128 15.51 0.06 6.41
N ILE A 129 15.67 -0.53 5.22
CA ILE A 129 16.07 -1.94 5.06
C ILE A 129 17.43 -2.18 5.71
N ALA A 130 18.39 -1.27 5.54
CA ALA A 130 19.70 -1.36 6.13
C ALA A 130 19.68 -1.28 7.67
N THR A 131 18.77 -0.45 8.22
CA THR A 131 18.65 -0.14 9.66
C THR A 131 17.80 -1.18 10.40
N ILE A 132 16.59 -1.45 9.92
CA ILE A 132 15.63 -2.38 10.53
C ILE A 132 16.02 -3.83 10.25
N GLY A 133 16.57 -4.09 9.06
CA GLY A 133 17.11 -5.40 8.74
C GLY A 133 16.13 -6.35 8.05
N GLU A 134 14.98 -5.87 7.59
CA GLU A 134 14.01 -6.61 6.80
C GLU A 134 13.90 -6.06 5.38
N ASN A 135 13.46 -6.89 4.43
CA ASN A 135 13.06 -6.43 3.11
C ASN A 135 11.80 -5.58 3.20
N MET A 136 11.79 -4.47 2.49
CA MET A 136 10.65 -3.55 2.42
C MET A 136 10.46 -3.07 0.99
N SER A 137 9.22 -2.83 0.58
CA SER A 137 8.95 -2.31 -0.75
C SER A 137 7.66 -1.50 -0.78
N LEU A 138 7.66 -0.40 -1.53
CA LEU A 138 6.45 0.22 -2.01
C LEU A 138 5.92 -0.67 -3.14
N ARG A 139 4.84 -1.42 -2.87
CA ARG A 139 4.32 -2.44 -3.76
C ARG A 139 3.40 -1.86 -4.83
N ARG A 140 2.52 -0.94 -4.42
CA ARG A 140 1.53 -0.32 -5.30
C ARG A 140 0.97 0.95 -4.69
N MET A 141 0.41 1.79 -5.55
CA MET A 141 -0.42 2.92 -5.20
C MET A 141 -1.65 2.99 -6.10
N ASN A 142 -2.67 3.67 -5.63
CA ASN A 142 -3.79 4.13 -6.44
C ASN A 142 -4.20 5.53 -5.98
N LYS A 143 -4.71 6.32 -6.90
CA LYS A 143 -5.20 7.68 -6.65
C LYS A 143 -6.53 7.87 -7.36
N MET A 144 -7.48 8.48 -6.67
CA MET A 144 -8.75 8.91 -7.24
C MET A 144 -8.92 10.41 -7.09
N THR A 145 -9.48 11.04 -8.11
CA THR A 145 -9.79 12.47 -8.12
C THR A 145 -11.17 12.68 -8.74
N VAL A 146 -11.95 13.56 -8.14
CA VAL A 146 -13.23 14.02 -8.69
C VAL A 146 -13.17 15.51 -8.94
N SER A 147 -13.87 15.98 -9.97
CA SER A 147 -13.99 17.41 -10.28
C SER A 147 -15.03 18.10 -9.41
N ASN A 148 -16.08 17.37 -9.04
CA ASN A 148 -17.18 17.85 -8.20
C ASN A 148 -17.71 16.70 -7.35
N GLY A 149 -17.57 16.81 -6.02
CA GLY A 149 -17.90 15.75 -5.09
C GLY A 149 -16.78 15.46 -4.11
N ILE A 150 -16.63 14.19 -3.71
CA ILE A 150 -15.60 13.77 -2.76
C ILE A 150 -14.99 12.41 -3.11
N VAL A 151 -13.80 12.15 -2.60
CA VAL A 151 -13.21 10.81 -2.51
C VAL A 151 -13.24 10.37 -1.05
N ALA A 152 -14.21 9.55 -0.71
CA ALA A 152 -14.31 8.94 0.62
C ALA A 152 -13.31 7.79 0.76
N SER A 153 -12.89 7.53 2.00
CA SER A 153 -11.93 6.50 2.31
C SER A 153 -12.29 5.68 3.54
N TYR A 154 -11.81 4.44 3.58
CA TYR A 154 -11.96 3.57 4.72
C TYR A 154 -10.72 2.69 4.91
N ILE A 155 -10.25 2.62 6.15
CA ILE A 155 -9.20 1.68 6.58
C ILE A 155 -9.83 0.60 7.46
N HIS A 156 -9.68 -0.65 7.05
CA HIS A 156 -10.08 -1.80 7.86
C HIS A 156 -8.88 -2.39 8.60
N ASN A 157 -9.12 -2.92 9.82
CA ASN A 157 -8.07 -3.37 10.74
C ASN A 157 -7.00 -2.28 10.95
N ALA A 158 -7.48 -1.08 11.30
CA ALA A 158 -6.61 0.05 11.58
C ALA A 158 -5.64 -0.26 12.74
N VAL A 159 -4.36 0.02 12.53
CA VAL A 159 -3.31 -0.07 13.55
C VAL A 159 -2.99 1.30 14.13
N ALA A 160 -3.27 2.35 13.37
CA ALA A 160 -3.19 3.75 13.75
C ALA A 160 -4.04 4.58 12.79
N GLU A 161 -4.14 5.89 13.03
CA GLU A 161 -4.88 6.81 12.14
C GLU A 161 -4.35 6.72 10.70
N ASN A 162 -5.26 6.47 9.74
CA ASN A 162 -5.01 6.31 8.32
C ASN A 162 -4.03 5.19 7.94
N LEU A 163 -3.77 4.25 8.86
CA LEU A 163 -2.91 3.08 8.66
C LEU A 163 -3.64 1.80 9.05
N GLY A 164 -3.56 0.77 8.21
CA GLY A 164 -4.16 -0.53 8.50
C GLY A 164 -3.76 -1.61 7.52
N LYS A 165 -4.62 -2.60 7.37
CA LYS A 165 -4.35 -3.78 6.52
C LYS A 165 -5.13 -3.75 5.20
N ILE A 166 -6.29 -3.10 5.14
CA ILE A 166 -7.10 -2.94 3.93
C ILE A 166 -7.46 -1.46 3.83
N GLY A 167 -7.24 -0.87 2.67
CA GLY A 167 -7.64 0.50 2.34
C GLY A 167 -8.56 0.52 1.13
N VAL A 168 -9.64 1.29 1.22
CA VAL A 168 -10.61 1.47 0.15
C VAL A 168 -10.81 2.95 -0.11
N LEU A 169 -10.83 3.32 -1.38
CA LEU A 169 -11.21 4.64 -1.87
C LEU A 169 -12.53 4.52 -2.65
N VAL A 170 -13.44 5.47 -2.44
CA VAL A 170 -14.69 5.58 -3.18
C VAL A 170 -14.85 7.01 -3.69
N ALA A 171 -14.80 7.18 -5.00
CA ALA A 171 -15.02 8.47 -5.65
C ALA A 171 -16.51 8.67 -5.91
N LEU A 172 -17.09 9.76 -5.41
CA LEU A 172 -18.48 10.15 -5.61
C LEU A 172 -18.54 11.52 -6.29
N GLU A 173 -19.06 11.56 -7.51
CA GLU A 173 -19.30 12.81 -8.24
C GLU A 173 -20.78 13.23 -8.07
N SER A 174 -21.00 14.35 -7.40
CA SER A 174 -22.34 14.87 -7.11
C SER A 174 -22.27 16.30 -6.58
N ASP A 175 -23.33 17.08 -6.83
CA ASP A 175 -23.59 18.40 -6.23
C ASP A 175 -24.18 18.31 -4.80
N ALA A 176 -24.34 17.12 -4.25
CA ALA A 176 -24.89 16.94 -2.92
C ALA A 176 -23.92 17.44 -1.83
N ASP A 177 -24.48 17.63 -0.65
CA ASP A 177 -23.73 18.06 0.53
C ASP A 177 -22.54 17.13 0.84
N ALA A 178 -21.36 17.71 1.06
CA ALA A 178 -20.12 16.98 1.23
C ALA A 178 -20.12 16.03 2.44
N GLU A 179 -20.81 16.39 3.55
CA GLU A 179 -20.90 15.53 4.74
C GLU A 179 -21.74 14.28 4.43
N LYS A 180 -22.84 14.44 3.68
CA LYS A 180 -23.66 13.31 3.25
C LYS A 180 -22.94 12.39 2.28
N LEU A 181 -22.19 12.98 1.34
CA LEU A 181 -21.35 12.20 0.42
C LEU A 181 -20.27 11.43 1.18
N GLN A 182 -19.65 12.07 2.19
CA GLN A 182 -18.62 11.42 3.01
C GLN A 182 -19.19 10.22 3.79
N GLU A 183 -20.37 10.38 4.39
CA GLU A 183 -21.05 9.30 5.12
C GLU A 183 -21.41 8.13 4.18
N LEU A 184 -22.04 8.43 3.04
CA LEU A 184 -22.40 7.44 2.04
C LEU A 184 -21.18 6.73 1.48
N GLY A 185 -20.14 7.48 1.07
CA GLY A 185 -18.92 6.94 0.52
C GLY A 185 -18.19 6.04 1.52
N ARG A 186 -18.20 6.39 2.80
CA ARG A 186 -17.64 5.54 3.86
C ARG A 186 -18.42 4.24 4.02
N GLN A 187 -19.76 4.27 3.97
CA GLN A 187 -20.58 3.07 4.03
C GLN A 187 -20.30 2.13 2.85
N ILE A 188 -20.19 2.69 1.64
CA ILE A 188 -19.80 1.94 0.44
C ILE A 188 -18.39 1.35 0.62
N ALA A 189 -17.41 2.14 1.09
CA ALA A 189 -16.06 1.67 1.30
C ALA A 189 -15.98 0.54 2.34
N MET A 190 -16.78 0.59 3.40
CA MET A 190 -16.90 -0.50 4.38
C MET A 190 -17.48 -1.77 3.74
N HIS A 191 -18.50 -1.62 2.90
CA HIS A 191 -19.08 -2.74 2.16
C HIS A 191 -18.04 -3.36 1.21
N VAL A 192 -17.33 -2.55 0.42
CA VAL A 192 -16.23 -3.01 -0.46
C VAL A 192 -15.16 -3.78 0.34
N ALA A 193 -14.78 -3.28 1.51
CA ALA A 193 -13.79 -3.96 2.34
C ALA A 193 -14.28 -5.32 2.86
N ALA A 194 -15.60 -5.47 3.07
CA ALA A 194 -16.21 -6.69 3.60
C ALA A 194 -16.44 -7.75 2.52
N VAL A 195 -16.97 -7.36 1.35
CA VAL A 195 -17.39 -8.31 0.30
C VAL A 195 -16.38 -8.46 -0.83
N ASN A 196 -15.40 -7.55 -0.92
CA ASN A 196 -14.35 -7.55 -1.95
C ASN A 196 -14.91 -7.72 -3.38
N PRO A 197 -15.82 -6.83 -3.84
CA PRO A 197 -16.40 -6.94 -5.15
C PRO A 197 -15.32 -6.83 -6.24
N GLN A 198 -15.50 -7.58 -7.31
CA GLN A 198 -14.57 -7.57 -8.44
C GLN A 198 -14.96 -6.54 -9.51
N PHE A 199 -16.22 -6.18 -9.55
CA PHE A 199 -16.80 -5.28 -10.54
C PHE A 199 -17.70 -4.24 -9.86
N LEU A 200 -17.83 -3.08 -10.49
CA LEU A 200 -18.72 -2.02 -10.01
C LEU A 200 -20.20 -2.41 -10.16
N ASP A 201 -20.55 -2.95 -11.33
CA ASP A 201 -21.91 -3.36 -11.68
C ASP A 201 -21.90 -4.49 -12.71
N GLN A 202 -23.10 -4.96 -13.08
CA GLN A 202 -23.24 -6.02 -14.09
C GLN A 202 -22.68 -5.66 -15.46
N SER A 203 -22.69 -4.37 -15.85
CA SER A 203 -22.20 -3.91 -17.15
C SER A 203 -20.68 -3.92 -17.25
N SER A 204 -20.00 -3.87 -16.11
CA SER A 204 -18.53 -3.90 -15.99
C SER A 204 -17.96 -5.32 -15.86
N VAL A 205 -18.82 -6.34 -15.72
CA VAL A 205 -18.37 -7.73 -15.66
C VAL A 205 -17.74 -8.15 -16.99
N ASP A 206 -16.52 -8.71 -16.91
CA ASP A 206 -15.82 -9.25 -18.08
C ASP A 206 -16.66 -10.36 -18.77
N PRO A 207 -17.04 -10.19 -20.04
CA PRO A 207 -17.83 -11.18 -20.76
C PRO A 207 -17.22 -12.58 -20.78
N GLU A 208 -15.88 -12.69 -20.85
CA GLU A 208 -15.19 -13.98 -20.84
C GLU A 208 -15.27 -14.65 -19.48
N ALA A 209 -15.19 -13.87 -18.39
CA ALA A 209 -15.36 -14.39 -17.03
C ALA A 209 -16.78 -14.89 -16.80
N LEU A 210 -17.78 -14.13 -17.28
CA LEU A 210 -19.19 -14.51 -17.20
C LEU A 210 -19.47 -15.78 -18.02
N GLU A 211 -18.91 -15.90 -19.22
CA GLU A 211 -19.11 -17.09 -20.06
C GLU A 211 -18.44 -18.33 -19.46
N ARG A 212 -17.26 -18.20 -18.89
CA ARG A 212 -16.60 -19.30 -18.16
C ARG A 212 -17.45 -19.78 -17.00
N GLU A 213 -17.94 -18.86 -16.17
CA GLU A 213 -18.80 -19.20 -15.03
C GLU A 213 -20.10 -19.87 -15.49
N ARG A 214 -20.74 -19.32 -16.51
CA ARG A 214 -21.96 -19.88 -17.11
C ARG A 214 -21.75 -21.32 -17.62
N ASN A 215 -20.63 -21.60 -18.28
CA ASN A 215 -20.31 -22.93 -18.77
C ASN A 215 -20.12 -23.94 -17.61
N VAL A 216 -19.46 -23.53 -16.54
CA VAL A 216 -19.35 -24.34 -15.32
C VAL A 216 -20.72 -24.66 -14.72
N LEU A 217 -21.59 -23.65 -14.64
CA LEU A 217 -22.95 -23.80 -14.13
C LEU A 217 -23.82 -24.72 -15.02
N ILE A 218 -23.64 -24.67 -16.32
CA ILE A 218 -24.33 -25.56 -17.28
C ILE A 218 -23.90 -27.01 -17.05
N GLU A 219 -22.61 -27.30 -16.97
CA GLU A 219 -22.12 -28.66 -16.75
C GLU A 219 -22.60 -29.21 -15.40
N GLN A 220 -22.52 -28.44 -14.33
CA GLN A 220 -23.04 -28.83 -13.02
C GLN A 220 -24.56 -29.11 -13.04
N ALA A 221 -25.32 -28.30 -13.82
CA ALA A 221 -26.75 -28.49 -13.93
C ALA A 221 -27.11 -29.75 -14.73
N ARG A 222 -26.36 -30.08 -15.79
CA ARG A 222 -26.50 -31.31 -16.60
C ARG A 222 -26.25 -32.57 -15.76
N GLU A 223 -25.23 -32.56 -14.91
CA GLU A 223 -24.96 -33.67 -13.99
C GLU A 223 -26.12 -33.95 -13.03
N SER A 224 -26.98 -32.97 -12.77
CA SER A 224 -28.15 -33.14 -11.92
C SER A 224 -29.30 -33.97 -12.55
N GLY A 225 -29.18 -34.33 -13.85
CA GLY A 225 -30.17 -35.12 -14.58
C GLY A 225 -31.54 -34.46 -14.80
N LYS A 226 -31.62 -33.12 -14.66
CA LYS A 226 -32.85 -32.36 -14.84
C LYS A 226 -33.12 -32.07 -16.31
N PRO A 227 -34.41 -31.87 -16.70
CA PRO A 227 -34.77 -31.47 -18.04
C PRO A 227 -34.19 -30.10 -18.44
N ASP A 228 -33.89 -29.89 -19.73
CA ASP A 228 -33.21 -28.70 -20.25
C ASP A 228 -33.94 -27.39 -19.90
N ASN A 229 -35.28 -27.37 -19.93
CA ASN A 229 -36.07 -26.19 -19.57
C ASN A 229 -35.95 -25.79 -18.07
N ILE A 230 -35.63 -26.77 -17.22
CA ILE A 230 -35.33 -26.52 -15.79
C ILE A 230 -33.90 -26.06 -15.63
N ILE A 231 -32.97 -26.63 -16.41
CA ILE A 231 -31.56 -26.23 -16.44
C ILE A 231 -31.42 -24.78 -16.82
N GLU A 232 -32.12 -24.31 -17.88
CA GLU A 232 -32.10 -22.90 -18.31
C GLU A 232 -32.50 -21.94 -17.17
N LYS A 233 -33.61 -22.20 -16.49
CA LYS A 233 -34.08 -21.39 -15.36
C LYS A 233 -33.09 -21.42 -14.18
N MET A 234 -32.46 -22.56 -13.94
CA MET A 234 -31.41 -22.66 -12.90
C MET A 234 -30.20 -21.83 -13.25
N ILE A 235 -29.78 -21.79 -14.52
CA ILE A 235 -28.64 -20.99 -14.98
C ILE A 235 -28.96 -19.51 -14.83
N GLU A 236 -30.14 -19.04 -15.22
CA GLU A 236 -30.56 -17.65 -15.02
C GLU A 236 -30.49 -17.24 -13.53
N GLY A 237 -31.04 -18.06 -12.65
CA GLY A 237 -31.01 -17.81 -11.21
C GLY A 237 -29.59 -17.80 -10.62
N ARG A 238 -28.74 -18.72 -11.07
CA ARG A 238 -27.32 -18.80 -10.65
C ARG A 238 -26.49 -17.64 -11.22
N THR A 239 -26.72 -17.24 -12.47
CA THR A 239 -26.06 -16.08 -13.06
C THR A 239 -26.39 -14.80 -12.33
N ARG A 240 -27.67 -14.63 -11.92
CA ARG A 240 -28.05 -13.50 -11.07
C ARG A 240 -27.33 -13.52 -9.71
N LYS A 241 -27.25 -14.69 -9.10
CA LYS A 241 -26.50 -14.86 -7.84
C LYS A 241 -25.00 -14.58 -8.01
N TYR A 242 -24.40 -14.99 -9.13
CA TYR A 242 -23.02 -14.65 -9.47
C TYR A 242 -22.81 -13.13 -9.50
N TYR A 243 -23.70 -12.37 -10.16
CA TYR A 243 -23.63 -10.90 -10.13
C TYR A 243 -23.73 -10.34 -8.71
N GLU A 244 -24.63 -10.88 -7.87
CA GLU A 244 -24.78 -10.47 -6.47
C GLU A 244 -23.49 -10.74 -5.65
N GLU A 245 -22.69 -11.72 -6.03
CA GLU A 245 -21.44 -12.10 -5.35
C GLU A 245 -20.24 -11.29 -5.84
N VAL A 246 -20.19 -10.88 -7.13
CA VAL A 246 -19.01 -10.23 -7.71
C VAL A 246 -19.16 -8.74 -7.97
N CYS A 247 -20.35 -8.20 -8.00
CA CYS A 247 -20.60 -6.77 -8.18
C CYS A 247 -20.80 -6.04 -6.82
N LEU A 248 -20.51 -4.71 -6.84
CA LEU A 248 -20.73 -3.83 -5.70
C LEU A 248 -22.21 -3.68 -5.37
#